data_8260cbd77e3d8de0a8b075df62723b98
#
_entry.id   8260cbd77e3d8de0a8b075df62723b98
#
_cell.length_a   1.000
_cell.length_b   1.000
_cell.length_c   1.000
_cell.angle_alpha   90.00
_cell.angle_beta   90.00
_cell.angle_gamma   90.00
#
_symmetry.space_group_name_H-M   'P 1'
#
loop_
_entity.id
_entity.type
_entity.pdbx_description
1 polymer ?
#
loop_
_entity_poly.entity_id
_entity_poly.type
_entity_poly.pdbx_seq_one_letter_code
_entity_poly.pdbx_strand_id
1 'polypeptide(L)'
;MPALVALVVAVVSLLAPAVTAAADRRAVVTLITVDVGAPRNPSVAVVPFTDAIYQSCADAPQARAGCQTLGGVDYRYAIGRLEITVGQWVAFLNTADPSGRDPHDLYAPTESGSAWPKYGQIDMQPRAARGRHYSVAYPAWADKPYGFANFLRAARFVNSLDNGRVLSTRAGRVDNVAVVARRVRLSPQTERGMYDLSRRKATRTKRAGFVLPSQDEWTKAAYYDPDGGGTFSYWKYPTNAGVFGDGSATAPSTTTLDATTGDVTNASTQPLATFHSANAPAPSWCPVQVQPASDCGSVNPLGLDSTTYAKAFQGSLSTVGQARTTSPWGTIDQGGNVVEWTDTITPSPLGTAKGRVWRRLHGGIANAPAYQLWLSAVGLQPQDNVLFTATYPWLGIRIGVIGNAKG
;
A
#
# COMPACT_ATOMS: atom_id res chain seq x y z
N MET A 1 -16.04 34.71 -8.12
CA MET A 1 -14.98 33.71 -8.30
C MET A 1 -15.60 32.30 -8.36
N PRO A 2 -16.27 31.86 -9.45
CA PRO A 2 -16.81 30.50 -9.53
C PRO A 2 -16.12 29.59 -10.57
N ALA A 3 -14.98 30.01 -11.15
CA ALA A 3 -14.40 29.25 -12.27
C ALA A 3 -13.39 28.16 -11.87
N LEU A 4 -12.94 28.09 -10.60
CA LEU A 4 -11.91 27.13 -10.16
C LEU A 4 -12.48 25.77 -9.72
N VAL A 5 -13.73 25.72 -9.30
CA VAL A 5 -14.37 24.48 -8.81
C VAL A 5 -14.72 23.53 -9.97
N ALA A 6 -15.07 24.08 -11.13
CA ALA A 6 -15.45 23.27 -12.30
C ALA A 6 -14.28 22.48 -12.92
N LEU A 7 -13.03 22.92 -12.74
CA LEU A 7 -11.85 22.27 -13.34
C LEU A 7 -11.41 21.02 -12.57
N VAL A 8 -11.66 20.96 -11.27
CA VAL A 8 -11.29 19.79 -10.42
C VAL A 8 -12.20 18.59 -10.70
N VAL A 9 -13.50 18.84 -10.90
CA VAL A 9 -14.48 17.79 -11.19
C VAL A 9 -14.25 17.16 -12.57
N ALA A 10 -13.81 17.95 -13.57
CA ALA A 10 -13.55 17.46 -14.91
C ALA A 10 -12.35 16.51 -15.03
N VAL A 11 -11.33 16.64 -14.15
CA VAL A 11 -10.14 15.77 -14.20
C VAL A 11 -10.43 14.38 -13.61
N VAL A 12 -11.28 14.28 -12.60
CA VAL A 12 -11.68 13.00 -12.01
C VAL A 12 -12.63 12.24 -12.96
N SER A 13 -13.52 12.95 -13.64
CA SER A 13 -14.47 12.33 -14.58
C SER A 13 -13.82 11.79 -15.88
N LEU A 14 -12.62 12.23 -16.25
CA LEU A 14 -11.85 11.73 -17.39
C LEU A 14 -11.13 10.39 -17.12
N LEU A 15 -11.15 9.88 -15.90
CA LEU A 15 -10.46 8.65 -15.50
C LEU A 15 -11.38 7.41 -15.43
N ALA A 16 -12.68 7.55 -15.61
CA ALA A 16 -13.58 6.40 -15.70
C ALA A 16 -13.36 5.66 -17.02
N PRO A 17 -12.97 4.37 -17.04
CA PRO A 17 -12.82 3.63 -18.28
C PRO A 17 -14.19 3.29 -18.86
N ALA A 18 -14.54 3.85 -20.03
CA ALA A 18 -15.65 3.36 -20.81
C ALA A 18 -15.32 1.94 -21.31
N VAL A 19 -16.05 0.94 -20.82
CA VAL A 19 -15.93 -0.46 -21.24
C VAL A 19 -16.64 -0.62 -22.58
N THR A 20 -15.90 -0.60 -23.68
CA THR A 20 -16.40 -1.01 -24.99
C THR A 20 -15.62 -2.19 -25.53
N ALA A 21 -16.35 -3.18 -26.01
CA ALA A 21 -15.88 -4.49 -26.43
C ALA A 21 -15.15 -4.48 -27.79
N ALA A 22 -14.01 -5.18 -27.84
CA ALA A 22 -13.55 -5.90 -29.05
C ALA A 22 -12.40 -6.85 -28.65
N ALA A 23 -12.27 -7.97 -29.35
CA ALA A 23 -11.26 -9.02 -29.13
C ALA A 23 -9.83 -8.43 -29.09
N ASP A 24 -9.00 -8.94 -28.16
CA ASP A 24 -7.59 -8.57 -27.90
C ASP A 24 -7.35 -7.18 -27.26
N ARG A 25 -8.25 -6.68 -26.44
CA ARG A 25 -7.97 -5.51 -25.60
C ARG A 25 -7.43 -5.97 -24.26
N ARG A 26 -6.11 -6.18 -24.20
CA ARG A 26 -5.39 -6.26 -22.93
C ARG A 26 -5.78 -5.06 -22.08
N ALA A 27 -6.10 -5.29 -20.81
CA ALA A 27 -6.59 -4.23 -19.94
C ALA A 27 -5.54 -3.12 -19.79
N VAL A 28 -6.02 -1.90 -19.71
CA VAL A 28 -5.20 -0.70 -19.48
C VAL A 28 -5.48 -0.21 -18.07
N VAL A 29 -4.43 -0.04 -17.28
CA VAL A 29 -4.51 0.60 -15.96
C VAL A 29 -3.86 1.98 -16.01
N THR A 30 -4.35 2.88 -15.17
CA THR A 30 -3.71 4.18 -14.96
C THR A 30 -3.07 4.20 -13.59
N LEU A 31 -1.78 4.49 -13.52
CA LEU A 31 -1.02 4.67 -12.29
C LEU A 31 -0.69 6.15 -12.14
N ILE A 32 -1.02 6.72 -10.98
CA ILE A 32 -0.62 8.09 -10.61
C ILE A 32 0.58 7.97 -9.68
N THR A 33 1.71 8.58 -10.05
CA THR A 33 2.94 8.54 -9.26
C THR A 33 3.39 9.94 -8.88
N VAL A 34 4.17 10.02 -7.82
CA VAL A 34 4.91 11.20 -7.39
C VAL A 34 6.40 10.92 -7.49
N ASP A 35 7.19 11.96 -7.78
CA ASP A 35 8.65 11.83 -7.83
C ASP A 35 9.23 12.00 -6.43
N VAL A 36 10.13 11.10 -6.04
CA VAL A 36 10.88 11.15 -4.78
C VAL A 36 12.33 11.56 -5.09
N GLY A 37 12.63 12.78 -4.72
CA GLY A 37 13.92 13.44 -4.96
C GLY A 37 14.97 13.16 -3.88
N ALA A 38 15.83 14.16 -3.63
CA ALA A 38 16.85 14.14 -2.58
C ALA A 38 17.68 12.83 -2.55
N PRO A 39 18.42 12.49 -3.62
CA PRO A 39 19.26 11.29 -3.61
C PRO A 39 20.33 11.42 -2.52
N ARG A 40 20.73 10.28 -1.93
CA ARG A 40 21.68 10.22 -0.80
C ARG A 40 21.17 10.91 0.46
N ASN A 41 19.86 10.92 0.69
CA ASN A 41 19.32 11.36 1.95
C ASN A 41 19.85 10.47 3.10
N PRO A 42 20.04 11.02 4.31
CA PRO A 42 20.41 10.23 5.47
C PRO A 42 19.34 9.17 5.77
N SER A 43 19.77 8.03 6.25
CA SER A 43 18.87 7.05 6.86
C SER A 43 18.59 7.42 8.32
N VAL A 44 17.51 6.88 8.87
CA VAL A 44 17.17 6.99 10.27
C VAL A 44 17.33 5.62 10.96
N ALA A 45 17.94 5.59 12.14
CA ALA A 45 18.07 4.39 12.96
C ALA A 45 16.89 4.33 13.94
N VAL A 46 16.18 3.23 13.96
CA VAL A 46 15.00 3.03 14.82
C VAL A 46 15.04 1.66 15.50
N VAL A 47 14.46 1.60 16.69
CA VAL A 47 14.02 0.34 17.28
C VAL A 47 12.53 0.16 16.95
N PRO A 48 12.12 -1.00 16.45
CA PRO A 48 10.73 -1.21 16.06
C PRO A 48 9.74 -0.84 17.16
N PHE A 49 8.66 -0.13 16.76
CA PHE A 49 7.59 0.32 17.66
C PHE A 49 8.05 1.24 18.81
N THR A 50 9.11 2.01 18.63
CA THR A 50 9.54 3.06 19.55
C THR A 50 9.50 4.43 18.87
N ASP A 51 9.40 5.49 19.66
CA ASP A 51 9.49 6.89 19.23
C ASP A 51 10.85 7.48 19.65
N ALA A 52 11.92 6.77 19.40
CA ALA A 52 13.26 7.21 19.73
C ALA A 52 14.13 7.29 18.49
N ILE A 53 14.84 8.41 18.32
CA ILE A 53 15.87 8.58 17.30
C ILE A 53 17.21 8.16 17.86
N TYR A 54 17.94 7.41 17.05
CA TYR A 54 19.33 7.04 17.30
C TYR A 54 20.18 7.57 16.15
N GLN A 55 21.42 7.99 16.44
CA GLN A 55 22.35 8.42 15.38
C GLN A 55 22.76 7.24 14.49
N SER A 56 22.88 6.08 15.11
CA SER A 56 23.11 4.81 14.43
C SER A 56 22.46 3.67 15.22
N CYS A 57 22.30 2.52 14.59
CA CYS A 57 21.85 1.34 15.31
C CYS A 57 22.83 0.88 16.39
N ALA A 58 24.11 1.26 16.31
CA ALA A 58 25.09 0.99 17.36
C ALA A 58 24.81 1.79 18.64
N ASP A 59 24.22 2.97 18.51
CA ASP A 59 23.92 3.85 19.65
C ASP A 59 22.60 3.50 20.34
N ALA A 60 21.79 2.60 19.72
CA ALA A 60 20.51 2.20 20.30
C ALA A 60 20.71 1.33 21.54
N PRO A 61 20.09 1.65 22.70
CA PRO A 61 20.17 0.84 23.90
C PRO A 61 19.73 -0.61 23.69
N GLN A 62 18.83 -0.84 22.76
CA GLN A 62 18.31 -2.14 22.33
C GLN A 62 18.88 -2.61 20.98
N ALA A 63 20.08 -2.19 20.61
CA ALA A 63 20.72 -2.60 19.35
C ALA A 63 20.73 -4.12 19.14
N ARG A 64 20.77 -4.90 20.24
CA ARG A 64 20.62 -6.36 20.22
C ARG A 64 19.19 -6.83 19.96
N ALA A 65 18.18 -5.99 20.13
CA ALA A 65 16.75 -6.29 19.96
C ALA A 65 16.22 -5.98 18.55
N GLY A 66 17.09 -5.82 17.55
CA GLY A 66 16.70 -5.67 16.17
C GLY A 66 16.61 -4.24 15.65
N CYS A 67 17.44 -3.32 16.16
CA CYS A 67 17.59 -1.98 15.59
C CYS A 67 17.72 -2.04 14.05
N GLN A 68 17.07 -1.12 13.37
CA GLN A 68 17.01 -1.05 11.92
C GLN A 68 17.38 0.36 11.44
N THR A 69 18.04 0.40 10.31
CA THR A 69 18.33 1.64 9.59
C THR A 69 17.44 1.71 8.37
N LEU A 70 16.67 2.79 8.24
CA LEU A 70 15.58 2.93 7.27
C LEU A 70 15.71 4.21 6.44
N GLY A 71 15.18 4.18 5.23
CA GLY A 71 14.85 5.34 4.42
C GLY A 71 16.01 5.98 3.65
N GLY A 72 17.25 5.49 3.75
CA GLY A 72 18.37 5.98 2.95
C GLY A 72 18.32 5.46 1.52
N VAL A 73 18.21 6.37 0.52
CA VAL A 73 18.16 6.01 -0.90
C VAL A 73 19.07 6.91 -1.71
N ASP A 74 19.99 6.30 -2.47
CA ASP A 74 21.03 7.01 -3.21
C ASP A 74 20.60 7.59 -4.55
N TYR A 75 19.37 7.33 -4.98
CA TYR A 75 18.88 7.71 -6.31
C TYR A 75 17.48 8.36 -6.24
N ARG A 76 17.09 8.97 -7.35
CA ARG A 76 15.71 9.44 -7.59
C ARG A 76 14.86 8.29 -8.10
N TYR A 77 13.60 8.25 -7.69
CA TYR A 77 12.61 7.27 -8.15
C TYR A 77 11.23 7.92 -8.13
N ALA A 78 10.24 7.23 -8.67
CA ALA A 78 8.85 7.61 -8.47
C ALA A 78 8.11 6.49 -7.72
N ILE A 79 7.05 6.86 -7.00
CA ILE A 79 6.22 5.91 -6.26
C ILE A 79 4.74 6.22 -6.53
N GLY A 80 3.89 5.20 -6.47
CA GLY A 80 2.44 5.37 -6.56
C GLY A 80 1.97 6.40 -5.53
N ARG A 81 1.22 7.41 -5.99
CA ARG A 81 0.56 8.34 -5.09
C ARG A 81 -0.46 7.63 -4.21
N LEU A 82 -1.08 6.60 -4.76
CA LEU A 82 -2.15 5.79 -4.18
C LEU A 82 -1.77 4.31 -4.16
N GLU A 83 -2.48 3.55 -3.34
CA GLU A 83 -2.48 2.09 -3.35
C GLU A 83 -3.07 1.55 -4.68
N ILE A 84 -2.79 0.29 -5.01
CA ILE A 84 -3.44 -0.39 -6.13
C ILE A 84 -4.89 -0.73 -5.76
N THR A 85 -5.82 -0.36 -6.65
CA THR A 85 -7.25 -0.51 -6.39
C THR A 85 -7.79 -1.88 -6.81
N VAL A 86 -8.96 -2.25 -6.27
CA VAL A 86 -9.72 -3.45 -6.67
C VAL A 86 -9.97 -3.45 -8.18
N GLY A 87 -10.36 -2.32 -8.77
CA GLY A 87 -10.60 -2.22 -10.21
C GLY A 87 -9.34 -2.46 -11.04
N GLN A 88 -8.17 -1.97 -10.60
CA GLN A 88 -6.90 -2.23 -11.26
C GLN A 88 -6.50 -3.71 -11.15
N TRP A 89 -6.79 -4.33 -10.00
CA TRP A 89 -6.51 -5.77 -9.81
C TRP A 89 -7.42 -6.65 -10.67
N VAL A 90 -8.71 -6.34 -10.79
CA VAL A 90 -9.63 -7.01 -11.73
C VAL A 90 -9.13 -6.93 -13.17
N ALA A 91 -8.64 -5.77 -13.59
CA ALA A 91 -8.03 -5.60 -14.91
C ALA A 91 -6.80 -6.50 -15.10
N PHE A 92 -6.00 -6.65 -14.06
CA PHE A 92 -4.87 -7.57 -14.04
C PHE A 92 -5.30 -9.04 -14.11
N LEU A 93 -6.24 -9.48 -13.28
CA LEU A 93 -6.76 -10.85 -13.29
C LEU A 93 -7.27 -11.25 -14.67
N ASN A 94 -8.10 -10.43 -15.28
CA ASN A 94 -8.64 -10.70 -16.63
C ASN A 94 -7.57 -10.70 -17.72
N THR A 95 -6.41 -10.07 -17.50
CA THR A 95 -5.27 -10.09 -18.42
C THR A 95 -4.37 -11.30 -18.19
N ALA A 96 -4.01 -11.59 -16.94
CA ALA A 96 -3.08 -12.63 -16.55
C ALA A 96 -3.72 -14.04 -16.62
N ASP A 97 -4.99 -14.13 -16.24
CA ASP A 97 -5.80 -15.34 -16.35
C ASP A 97 -7.06 -15.12 -17.19
N PRO A 98 -6.94 -14.97 -18.50
CA PRO A 98 -8.09 -14.78 -19.36
C PRO A 98 -9.00 -16.01 -19.48
N SER A 99 -8.61 -17.16 -18.93
CA SER A 99 -9.36 -18.40 -18.97
C SER A 99 -10.20 -18.66 -17.70
N GLY A 100 -9.97 -17.91 -16.63
CA GLY A 100 -10.60 -18.12 -15.33
C GLY A 100 -10.20 -19.43 -14.65
N ARG A 101 -9.02 -19.98 -14.99
CA ARG A 101 -8.50 -21.24 -14.39
C ARG A 101 -7.54 -21.00 -13.23
N ASP A 102 -7.08 -19.78 -13.10
CA ASP A 102 -6.16 -19.30 -12.09
C ASP A 102 -4.93 -20.21 -11.81
N PRO A 103 -4.13 -20.53 -12.83
CA PRO A 103 -3.00 -21.45 -12.68
C PRO A 103 -1.89 -20.90 -11.76
N HIS A 104 -1.94 -19.63 -11.40
CA HIS A 104 -0.94 -18.95 -10.59
C HIS A 104 -1.47 -18.49 -9.24
N ASP A 105 -2.66 -18.93 -8.85
CA ASP A 105 -3.29 -18.53 -7.59
C ASP A 105 -3.33 -17.00 -7.40
N LEU A 106 -3.83 -16.28 -8.41
CA LEU A 106 -3.94 -14.82 -8.41
C LEU A 106 -5.20 -14.33 -7.70
N TYR A 107 -6.22 -15.17 -7.64
CA TYR A 107 -7.52 -14.91 -7.04
C TYR A 107 -7.70 -15.78 -5.80
N ALA A 108 -8.20 -15.20 -4.71
CA ALA A 108 -8.63 -15.98 -3.55
C ALA A 108 -10.16 -16.09 -3.55
N PRO A 109 -10.74 -17.31 -3.48
CA PRO A 109 -12.20 -17.48 -3.41
C PRO A 109 -12.87 -16.72 -2.26
N THR A 110 -12.13 -16.44 -1.19
CA THR A 110 -12.56 -15.61 -0.06
C THR A 110 -12.72 -14.14 -0.41
N GLU A 111 -12.22 -13.67 -1.58
CA GLU A 111 -12.46 -12.33 -2.08
C GLU A 111 -13.88 -12.13 -2.62
N SER A 112 -14.62 -13.23 -2.88
CA SER A 112 -15.93 -13.18 -3.53
C SER A 112 -16.99 -12.46 -2.68
N GLY A 113 -17.80 -11.64 -3.33
CA GLY A 113 -18.97 -11.02 -2.72
C GLY A 113 -20.01 -12.04 -2.25
N SER A 114 -20.05 -13.25 -2.85
CA SER A 114 -20.92 -14.34 -2.38
C SER A 114 -20.42 -14.97 -1.09
N ALA A 115 -19.09 -15.08 -0.90
CA ALA A 115 -18.49 -15.53 0.35
C ALA A 115 -18.64 -14.49 1.47
N TRP A 116 -18.53 -13.21 1.11
CA TRP A 116 -18.65 -12.10 2.03
C TRP A 116 -19.62 -11.02 1.50
N PRO A 117 -20.95 -11.23 1.59
CA PRO A 117 -21.93 -10.25 1.15
C PRO A 117 -21.66 -8.87 1.75
N LYS A 118 -21.59 -7.84 0.90
CA LYS A 118 -21.23 -6.44 1.19
C LYS A 118 -19.73 -6.17 1.48
N TYR A 119 -18.86 -7.20 1.54
CA TYR A 119 -17.46 -7.00 1.93
C TYR A 119 -16.45 -7.71 1.01
N GLY A 120 -16.91 -8.59 0.14
CA GLY A 120 -16.05 -9.20 -0.88
C GLY A 120 -15.62 -8.18 -1.93
N GLN A 121 -14.40 -8.30 -2.42
CA GLN A 121 -13.83 -7.34 -3.38
C GLN A 121 -14.08 -7.76 -4.84
N ILE A 122 -13.95 -9.05 -5.15
CA ILE A 122 -13.94 -9.55 -6.52
C ILE A 122 -14.79 -10.81 -6.64
N ASP A 123 -15.66 -10.83 -7.64
CA ASP A 123 -16.39 -12.02 -8.04
C ASP A 123 -15.76 -12.69 -9.27
N MET A 124 -15.75 -14.03 -9.25
CA MET A 124 -15.28 -14.85 -10.35
C MET A 124 -16.45 -15.62 -10.96
N GLN A 125 -16.61 -15.49 -12.26
CA GLN A 125 -17.65 -16.13 -13.05
C GLN A 125 -17.05 -17.17 -14.03
N PRO A 126 -17.10 -18.46 -13.72
CA PRO A 126 -16.44 -19.51 -14.52
C PRO A 126 -16.90 -19.58 -15.97
N ARG A 127 -18.18 -19.22 -16.22
CA ARG A 127 -18.81 -19.28 -17.56
C ARG A 127 -18.72 -17.98 -18.35
N ALA A 128 -18.03 -16.97 -17.82
CA ALA A 128 -17.89 -15.70 -18.54
C ALA A 128 -17.01 -15.85 -19.80
N ALA A 129 -17.11 -14.90 -20.70
CA ALA A 129 -16.28 -14.87 -21.90
C ALA A 129 -14.80 -14.66 -21.50
N ARG A 130 -13.90 -15.19 -22.34
CA ARG A 130 -12.44 -15.07 -22.17
C ARG A 130 -12.03 -13.64 -21.83
N GLY A 131 -11.26 -13.46 -20.76
CA GLY A 131 -10.79 -12.17 -20.25
C GLY A 131 -11.87 -11.34 -19.56
N ARG A 132 -12.97 -11.96 -19.12
CA ARG A 132 -14.06 -11.33 -18.37
C ARG A 132 -14.54 -12.18 -17.19
N HIS A 133 -13.70 -13.08 -16.72
CA HIS A 133 -14.06 -13.98 -15.61
C HIS A 133 -14.13 -13.27 -14.27
N TYR A 134 -13.45 -12.14 -14.13
CA TYR A 134 -13.35 -11.41 -12.86
C TYR A 134 -14.04 -10.06 -12.96
N SER A 135 -14.80 -9.69 -11.95
CA SER A 135 -15.48 -8.40 -11.83
C SER A 135 -15.40 -7.89 -10.40
N VAL A 136 -15.48 -6.56 -10.23
CA VAL A 136 -15.63 -5.97 -8.89
C VAL A 136 -16.96 -6.44 -8.32
N ALA A 137 -16.95 -7.01 -7.10
CA ALA A 137 -18.14 -7.55 -6.48
C ALA A 137 -19.19 -6.47 -6.19
N TYR A 138 -18.71 -5.29 -5.78
CA TYR A 138 -19.55 -4.10 -5.57
C TYR A 138 -18.95 -2.94 -6.37
N PRO A 139 -19.62 -2.45 -7.43
CA PRO A 139 -19.08 -1.42 -8.33
C PRO A 139 -18.56 -0.17 -7.63
N ALA A 140 -19.21 0.27 -6.55
CA ALA A 140 -18.77 1.40 -5.72
C ALA A 140 -17.41 1.17 -5.04
N TRP A 141 -16.94 -0.06 -4.98
CA TRP A 141 -15.66 -0.41 -4.35
C TRP A 141 -14.50 -0.56 -5.33
N ALA A 142 -14.73 -0.21 -6.59
CA ALA A 142 -13.67 -0.31 -7.60
C ALA A 142 -12.41 0.48 -7.23
N ASP A 143 -12.58 1.59 -6.54
CA ASP A 143 -11.51 2.49 -6.12
C ASP A 143 -11.07 2.28 -4.65
N LYS A 144 -11.54 1.22 -3.97
CA LYS A 144 -10.95 0.79 -2.70
C LYS A 144 -9.62 0.08 -2.92
N PRO A 145 -8.70 0.07 -1.92
CA PRO A 145 -7.44 -0.66 -2.08
C PRO A 145 -7.69 -2.15 -2.21
N TYR A 146 -6.93 -2.81 -3.08
CA TYR A 146 -6.89 -4.27 -3.15
C TYR A 146 -6.11 -4.82 -1.97
N GLY A 147 -6.71 -5.72 -1.19
CA GLY A 147 -6.21 -6.17 0.10
C GLY A 147 -5.78 -7.64 0.20
N PHE A 148 -5.95 -8.47 -0.85
CA PHE A 148 -5.68 -9.92 -0.76
C PHE A 148 -4.36 -10.35 -1.44
N ALA A 149 -3.42 -9.44 -1.61
CA ALA A 149 -2.14 -9.76 -2.25
C ALA A 149 -1.19 -10.48 -1.28
N ASN A 150 -0.62 -11.62 -1.70
CA ASN A 150 0.68 -12.03 -1.19
C ASN A 150 1.79 -11.41 -2.06
N PHE A 151 3.07 -11.52 -1.61
CA PHE A 151 4.17 -10.93 -2.36
C PHE A 151 4.30 -11.50 -3.79
N LEU A 152 4.08 -12.78 -3.99
CA LEU A 152 4.20 -13.42 -5.31
C LEU A 152 3.10 -12.95 -6.26
N ARG A 153 1.87 -12.74 -5.77
CA ARG A 153 0.79 -12.09 -6.53
C ARG A 153 1.16 -10.66 -6.90
N ALA A 154 1.65 -9.89 -5.93
CA ALA A 154 2.11 -8.52 -6.14
C ALA A 154 3.26 -8.44 -7.17
N ALA A 155 4.24 -9.34 -7.09
CA ALA A 155 5.34 -9.42 -8.06
C ALA A 155 4.85 -9.78 -9.48
N ARG A 156 3.82 -10.63 -9.61
CA ARG A 156 3.17 -10.92 -10.90
C ARG A 156 2.47 -9.70 -11.48
N PHE A 157 1.80 -8.91 -10.64
CA PHE A 157 1.22 -7.64 -11.08
C PHE A 157 2.30 -6.69 -11.60
N VAL A 158 3.41 -6.53 -10.87
CA VAL A 158 4.56 -5.73 -11.32
C VAL A 158 5.12 -6.26 -12.64
N ASN A 159 5.33 -7.58 -12.78
CA ASN A 159 5.78 -8.17 -14.04
C ASN A 159 4.81 -7.90 -15.20
N SER A 160 3.51 -7.92 -14.94
CA SER A 160 2.48 -7.59 -15.94
C SER A 160 2.56 -6.12 -16.39
N LEU A 161 2.85 -5.18 -15.49
CA LEU A 161 3.12 -3.78 -15.81
C LEU A 161 4.40 -3.63 -16.62
N ASP A 162 5.46 -4.25 -16.17
CA ASP A 162 6.81 -4.10 -16.65
C ASP A 162 7.03 -4.76 -18.05
N ASN A 163 6.38 -5.91 -18.29
CA ASN A 163 6.29 -6.55 -19.62
C ASN A 163 5.19 -5.93 -20.49
N GLY A 164 4.44 -5.01 -19.93
CA GLY A 164 3.39 -4.29 -20.62
C GLY A 164 3.93 -3.15 -21.49
N ARG A 165 3.03 -2.29 -21.91
CA ARG A 165 3.40 -1.11 -22.72
C ARG A 165 2.84 0.16 -22.08
N VAL A 166 3.70 1.12 -21.78
CA VAL A 166 3.28 2.47 -21.45
C VAL A 166 2.68 3.12 -22.71
N LEU A 167 1.41 3.42 -22.67
CA LEU A 167 0.67 4.01 -23.79
C LEU A 167 0.76 5.52 -23.80
N SER A 168 0.77 6.12 -22.61
CA SER A 168 0.96 7.56 -22.45
C SER A 168 1.48 7.87 -21.05
N THR A 169 2.22 8.97 -20.97
CA THR A 169 2.69 9.58 -19.72
C THR A 169 2.26 11.04 -19.74
N ARG A 170 1.58 11.49 -18.68
CA ARG A 170 1.09 12.87 -18.56
C ARG A 170 1.48 13.42 -17.20
N ALA A 171 2.29 14.46 -17.20
CA ALA A 171 2.57 15.26 -16.00
C ALA A 171 1.39 16.20 -15.71
N GLY A 172 1.14 16.47 -14.45
CA GLY A 172 0.08 17.36 -13.98
C GLY A 172 0.25 17.70 -12.51
N ARG A 173 -0.78 18.31 -11.93
CA ARG A 173 -0.87 18.56 -10.48
C ARG A 173 -2.23 18.09 -9.96
N VAL A 174 -2.23 17.50 -8.78
CA VAL A 174 -3.43 17.13 -8.01
C VAL A 174 -3.21 17.60 -6.59
N ASP A 175 -4.13 18.38 -6.03
CA ASP A 175 -4.02 18.97 -4.69
C ASP A 175 -2.67 19.72 -4.48
N ASN A 176 -2.24 20.48 -5.47
CA ASN A 176 -0.94 21.17 -5.52
C ASN A 176 0.31 20.27 -5.53
N VAL A 177 0.17 18.95 -5.53
CA VAL A 177 1.26 18.00 -5.67
C VAL A 177 1.53 17.73 -7.15
N ALA A 178 2.79 17.76 -7.58
CA ALA A 178 3.19 17.37 -8.91
C ALA A 178 3.04 15.84 -9.06
N VAL A 179 2.35 15.40 -10.09
CA VAL A 179 2.06 13.98 -10.35
C VAL A 179 2.36 13.61 -11.79
N VAL A 180 2.59 12.33 -12.01
CA VAL A 180 2.71 11.75 -13.35
C VAL A 180 1.72 10.60 -13.49
N ALA A 181 0.74 10.77 -14.39
CA ALA A 181 -0.19 9.71 -14.75
C ALA A 181 0.39 8.87 -15.88
N ARG A 182 0.48 7.56 -15.67
CA ARG A 182 0.97 6.58 -16.65
C ARG A 182 -0.15 5.62 -17.00
N ARG A 183 -0.54 5.60 -18.27
CA ARG A 183 -1.47 4.59 -18.80
C ARG A 183 -0.67 3.40 -19.31
N VAL A 184 -0.87 2.25 -18.71
CA VAL A 184 -0.10 1.04 -18.99
C VAL A 184 -1.04 -0.06 -19.50
N ARG A 185 -0.77 -0.59 -20.68
CA ARG A 185 -1.39 -1.82 -21.16
C ARG A 185 -0.70 -3.00 -20.50
N LEU A 186 -1.45 -3.79 -19.76
CA LEU A 186 -0.93 -4.94 -19.04
C LEU A 186 -0.49 -6.07 -19.98
N SER A 187 0.48 -6.87 -19.54
CA SER A 187 0.94 -8.08 -20.22
C SER A 187 0.43 -9.32 -19.50
N PRO A 188 0.05 -10.40 -20.20
CA PRO A 188 -0.24 -11.68 -19.59
C PRO A 188 1.01 -12.43 -19.10
N GLN A 189 2.21 -11.93 -19.42
CA GLN A 189 3.48 -12.54 -18.98
C GLN A 189 3.79 -12.07 -17.56
N THR A 190 3.61 -12.96 -16.59
CA THR A 190 3.70 -12.63 -15.16
C THR A 190 4.86 -13.32 -14.43
N GLU A 191 5.38 -14.45 -14.97
CA GLU A 191 6.37 -15.25 -14.24
C GLU A 191 7.81 -14.73 -14.35
N ARG A 192 8.09 -13.95 -15.39
CA ARG A 192 9.39 -13.31 -15.63
C ARG A 192 9.19 -11.85 -16.04
N GLY A 193 10.04 -10.98 -15.53
CA GLY A 193 9.99 -9.54 -15.78
C GLY A 193 10.95 -8.83 -14.83
N MET A 194 10.47 -7.87 -14.09
CA MET A 194 11.24 -7.25 -13.00
C MET A 194 11.65 -8.29 -11.94
N TYR A 195 10.78 -9.27 -11.70
CA TYR A 195 10.99 -10.41 -10.80
C TYR A 195 11.02 -11.72 -11.61
N ASP A 196 12.02 -12.56 -11.37
CA ASP A 196 12.04 -13.95 -11.87
C ASP A 196 11.42 -14.88 -10.82
N LEU A 197 10.16 -15.25 -11.02
CA LEU A 197 9.40 -16.06 -10.06
C LEU A 197 9.73 -17.56 -10.11
N SER A 198 10.55 -17.99 -11.06
CA SER A 198 11.16 -19.33 -11.04
C SER A 198 12.22 -19.46 -9.94
N ARG A 199 12.71 -18.36 -9.42
CA ARG A 199 13.70 -18.30 -8.35
C ARG A 199 13.04 -18.16 -6.99
N ARG A 200 13.47 -18.97 -6.03
CA ARG A 200 12.90 -18.98 -4.68
C ARG A 200 12.82 -17.59 -4.01
N LYS A 201 13.84 -16.75 -4.20
CA LYS A 201 13.88 -15.42 -3.56
C LYS A 201 13.11 -14.36 -4.34
N ALA A 202 12.82 -14.55 -5.61
CA ALA A 202 12.13 -13.57 -6.45
C ALA A 202 12.65 -12.12 -6.23
N THR A 203 13.96 -11.91 -6.30
CA THR A 203 14.57 -10.57 -6.16
C THR A 203 14.36 -9.78 -7.43
N ARG A 204 14.15 -8.45 -7.31
CA ARG A 204 14.07 -7.57 -8.47
C ARG A 204 15.40 -7.50 -9.24
N THR A 205 15.31 -7.28 -10.52
CA THR A 205 16.48 -7.00 -11.38
C THR A 205 16.99 -5.57 -11.14
N LYS A 206 18.21 -5.29 -11.59
CA LYS A 206 18.82 -3.93 -11.47
C LYS A 206 18.41 -2.98 -12.60
N ARG A 207 17.51 -3.39 -13.50
CA ARG A 207 17.07 -2.55 -14.62
C ARG A 207 16.03 -1.52 -14.19
N ALA A 208 15.87 -0.47 -14.99
CA ALA A 208 14.77 0.47 -14.86
C ALA A 208 13.41 -0.21 -15.12
N GLY A 209 12.36 0.22 -14.45
CA GLY A 209 11.01 -0.28 -14.65
C GLY A 209 10.12 -0.17 -13.41
N PHE A 210 8.97 -0.83 -13.48
CA PHE A 210 8.05 -0.94 -12.35
C PHE A 210 8.57 -1.91 -11.31
N VAL A 211 8.42 -1.57 -10.03
CA VAL A 211 8.88 -2.38 -8.88
C VAL A 211 7.83 -2.37 -7.77
N LEU A 212 7.92 -3.31 -6.83
CA LEU A 212 7.47 -3.07 -5.46
C LEU A 212 8.56 -2.23 -4.78
N PRO A 213 8.23 -1.19 -4.02
CA PRO A 213 9.24 -0.40 -3.32
C PRO A 213 10.08 -1.27 -2.39
N SER A 214 11.37 -0.96 -2.24
CA SER A 214 12.13 -1.48 -1.11
C SER A 214 11.62 -0.83 0.18
N GLN A 215 11.99 -1.40 1.33
CA GLN A 215 11.71 -0.80 2.62
C GLN A 215 12.20 0.66 2.69
N ASP A 216 13.41 0.93 2.18
CA ASP A 216 13.98 2.27 2.23
C ASP A 216 13.28 3.25 1.27
N GLU A 217 12.94 2.80 0.05
CA GLU A 217 12.15 3.59 -0.89
C GLU A 217 10.77 3.92 -0.31
N TRP A 218 10.11 2.91 0.27
CA TRP A 218 8.80 3.09 0.88
C TRP A 218 8.86 4.07 2.06
N THR A 219 9.83 3.88 2.98
CA THR A 219 10.02 4.71 4.18
C THR A 219 10.38 6.14 3.83
N LYS A 220 11.28 6.34 2.84
CA LYS A 220 11.62 7.68 2.36
C LYS A 220 10.41 8.41 1.80
N ALA A 221 9.60 7.74 0.98
CA ALA A 221 8.42 8.34 0.38
C ALA A 221 7.34 8.70 1.41
N ALA A 222 7.23 7.91 2.48
CA ALA A 222 6.24 8.12 3.53
C ALA A 222 6.64 9.21 4.53
N TYR A 223 7.92 9.28 4.92
CA TYR A 223 8.31 10.01 6.11
C TYR A 223 9.44 11.01 5.92
N TYR A 224 10.30 10.87 4.91
CA TYR A 224 11.45 11.77 4.77
C TYR A 224 11.03 13.13 4.19
N ASP A 225 11.24 14.18 4.99
CA ASP A 225 11.02 15.57 4.61
C ASP A 225 12.36 16.20 4.19
N PRO A 226 12.55 16.50 2.90
CA PRO A 226 13.80 17.13 2.43
C PRO A 226 14.03 18.55 2.99
N ASP A 227 12.96 19.20 3.44
CA ASP A 227 12.99 20.55 3.99
C ASP A 227 13.10 20.55 5.52
N GLY A 228 13.04 19.39 6.15
CA GLY A 228 12.98 19.21 7.61
C GLY A 228 14.29 19.49 8.38
N GLY A 229 15.40 19.68 7.72
CA GLY A 229 16.70 20.09 8.32
C GLY A 229 17.29 19.15 9.40
N GLY A 230 18.45 18.58 9.15
CA GLY A 230 19.28 17.87 10.15
C GLY A 230 18.70 16.53 10.65
N THR A 231 18.84 16.27 11.94
CA THR A 231 18.47 15.01 12.60
C THR A 231 16.96 14.72 12.55
N PHE A 232 16.15 15.75 12.35
CA PHE A 232 14.68 15.69 12.37
C PHE A 232 14.06 15.71 10.98
N SER A 233 14.70 15.13 9.98
CA SER A 233 14.19 15.07 8.60
C SER A 233 13.15 13.97 8.37
N TYR A 234 12.72 13.24 9.38
CA TYR A 234 11.71 12.21 9.25
C TYR A 234 10.48 12.52 10.11
N TRP A 235 9.31 12.41 9.50
CA TRP A 235 8.04 12.49 10.24
C TRP A 235 7.75 11.21 11.01
N LYS A 236 6.97 11.32 12.09
CA LYS A 236 6.48 10.16 12.86
C LYS A 236 5.38 9.41 12.12
N TYR A 237 4.46 10.17 11.51
CA TYR A 237 3.33 9.69 10.74
C TYR A 237 3.44 10.15 9.29
N PRO A 238 2.94 9.40 8.29
CA PRO A 238 3.02 9.81 6.89
C PRO A 238 1.92 10.81 6.51
N THR A 239 1.57 11.73 7.42
CA THR A 239 0.40 12.61 7.35
C THR A 239 0.66 14.02 7.90
N ASN A 240 1.89 14.50 7.84
CA ASN A 240 2.28 15.83 8.36
C ASN A 240 1.86 16.08 9.83
N ALA A 241 1.97 15.08 10.65
CA ALA A 241 1.56 15.11 12.06
C ALA A 241 2.74 15.18 13.05
N GLY A 242 3.85 15.81 12.65
CA GLY A 242 5.02 16.08 13.50
C GLY A 242 6.21 15.17 13.21
N VAL A 243 7.33 15.51 13.80
CA VAL A 243 8.66 14.93 13.58
C VAL A 243 8.84 13.68 14.44
N PHE A 244 9.53 12.68 13.90
CA PHE A 244 9.84 11.46 14.65
C PHE A 244 10.88 11.76 15.73
N GLY A 245 10.61 11.33 16.96
CA GLY A 245 11.53 11.38 18.08
C GLY A 245 11.65 12.73 18.82
N ASP A 246 10.89 13.76 18.44
CA ASP A 246 10.89 15.05 19.17
C ASP A 246 9.78 15.12 20.24
N GLY A 247 8.92 14.10 20.33
CA GLY A 247 7.81 14.05 21.26
C GLY A 247 6.64 14.99 20.95
N SER A 248 6.74 15.81 19.89
CA SER A 248 5.71 16.80 19.51
C SER A 248 4.63 16.21 18.60
N ALA A 249 4.90 15.07 17.96
CA ALA A 249 4.02 14.49 16.96
C ALA A 249 2.73 13.96 17.57
N THR A 250 1.60 14.44 17.03
CA THR A 250 0.27 13.94 17.39
C THR A 250 -0.23 12.95 16.32
N ALA A 251 -1.01 11.95 16.73
CA ALA A 251 -1.64 11.04 15.79
C ALA A 251 -2.59 11.82 14.86
N PRO A 252 -2.68 11.43 13.56
CA PRO A 252 -3.71 11.96 12.68
C PRO A 252 -5.10 11.62 13.21
N SER A 253 -6.11 12.36 12.78
CA SER A 253 -7.50 11.98 13.00
C SER A 253 -7.90 10.81 12.12
N THR A 254 -8.79 9.94 12.61
CA THR A 254 -9.30 8.84 11.78
C THR A 254 -10.36 9.32 10.81
N THR A 255 -10.42 8.67 9.63
CA THR A 255 -11.49 8.89 8.65
C THR A 255 -12.83 8.38 9.16
N THR A 256 -13.92 9.09 8.82
CA THR A 256 -15.28 8.58 8.90
C THR A 256 -15.76 8.25 7.49
N LEU A 257 -16.35 7.07 7.32
CA LEU A 257 -16.67 6.54 6.00
C LEU A 257 -18.20 6.46 5.80
N ASP A 258 -18.64 6.70 4.57
CA ASP A 258 -19.95 6.25 4.12
C ASP A 258 -19.99 4.71 4.11
N ALA A 259 -20.97 4.13 4.76
CA ALA A 259 -21.07 2.68 4.94
C ALA A 259 -21.33 1.91 3.64
N THR A 260 -21.79 2.58 2.59
CA THR A 260 -22.13 1.98 1.30
C THR A 260 -21.00 2.08 0.30
N THR A 261 -20.36 3.27 0.19
CA THR A 261 -19.35 3.56 -0.81
C THR A 261 -17.93 3.45 -0.27
N GLY A 262 -17.73 3.63 1.05
CA GLY A 262 -16.41 3.78 1.67
C GLY A 262 -15.78 5.14 1.43
N ASP A 263 -16.56 6.11 0.96
CA ASP A 263 -16.08 7.47 0.78
C ASP A 263 -15.88 8.17 2.13
N VAL A 264 -14.82 8.97 2.22
CA VAL A 264 -14.50 9.73 3.42
C VAL A 264 -15.49 10.90 3.58
N THR A 265 -16.21 10.93 4.68
CA THR A 265 -17.27 11.93 4.95
C THR A 265 -16.83 13.06 5.88
N ASN A 266 -15.74 12.89 6.65
CA ASN A 266 -15.22 13.88 7.58
C ASN A 266 -14.01 14.64 6.99
N ALA A 267 -14.07 15.08 5.73
CA ALA A 267 -13.03 15.92 5.17
C ALA A 267 -12.71 17.08 6.13
N SER A 268 -11.47 17.17 6.59
CA SER A 268 -11.01 18.06 7.65
C SER A 268 -9.77 18.83 7.21
N THR A 269 -9.49 19.96 7.85
CA THR A 269 -8.20 20.65 7.76
C THR A 269 -7.12 19.96 8.59
N GLN A 270 -7.52 19.03 9.48
CA GLN A 270 -6.59 18.24 10.28
C GLN A 270 -6.07 17.05 9.48
N PRO A 271 -4.84 16.59 9.75
CA PRO A 271 -4.32 15.37 9.14
C PRO A 271 -5.26 14.18 9.38
N LEU A 272 -5.61 13.48 8.30
CA LEU A 272 -6.48 12.30 8.32
C LEU A 272 -5.72 11.06 7.84
N ALA A 273 -6.02 9.93 8.43
CA ALA A 273 -5.63 8.60 7.96
C ALA A 273 -6.74 7.58 8.24
N THR A 274 -6.79 6.52 7.46
CA THR A 274 -7.77 5.44 7.67
C THR A 274 -7.19 4.40 8.61
N PHE A 275 -7.45 4.53 9.89
CA PHE A 275 -7.02 3.62 10.96
C PHE A 275 -8.06 3.59 12.08
N HIS A 276 -7.86 2.72 13.09
CA HIS A 276 -8.75 2.67 14.25
C HIS A 276 -8.36 3.75 15.27
N SER A 277 -9.33 4.58 15.67
CA SER A 277 -9.05 5.67 16.59
C SER A 277 -8.70 5.17 18.01
N ALA A 278 -7.88 5.93 18.70
CA ALA A 278 -7.17 5.64 19.93
C ALA A 278 -8.00 5.45 21.21
N ASN A 279 -9.33 5.39 21.15
CA ASN A 279 -10.18 5.21 22.33
C ASN A 279 -10.38 3.75 22.78
N ALA A 280 -9.77 2.79 22.07
CA ALA A 280 -9.76 1.41 22.52
C ALA A 280 -8.69 1.22 23.62
N PRO A 281 -8.98 0.48 24.71
CA PRO A 281 -7.99 0.20 25.74
C PRO A 281 -6.80 -0.52 25.14
N ALA A 282 -5.59 -0.15 25.58
CA ALA A 282 -4.37 -0.81 25.16
C ALA A 282 -4.42 -2.31 25.49
N PRO A 283 -4.12 -3.20 24.54
CA PRO A 283 -4.07 -4.63 24.81
C PRO A 283 -2.91 -4.96 25.77
N SER A 284 -3.05 -6.03 26.53
CA SER A 284 -2.05 -6.46 27.53
C SER A 284 -0.65 -6.75 26.94
N TRP A 285 -0.54 -6.92 25.63
CA TRP A 285 0.72 -7.15 24.90
C TRP A 285 1.38 -5.84 24.42
N CYS A 286 0.73 -4.68 24.59
CA CYS A 286 1.32 -3.39 24.22
C CYS A 286 2.60 -3.16 25.06
N PRO A 287 3.76 -2.90 24.44
CA PRO A 287 4.96 -2.57 25.19
C PRO A 287 4.72 -1.33 26.06
N VAL A 288 5.10 -1.42 27.34
CA VAL A 288 4.93 -0.31 28.31
C VAL A 288 5.61 0.98 27.87
N GLN A 289 6.53 0.89 26.91
CA GLN A 289 7.26 2.01 26.31
C GLN A 289 6.47 2.78 25.23
N VAL A 290 5.35 2.24 24.77
CA VAL A 290 4.48 2.95 23.80
C VAL A 290 3.56 3.87 24.59
N GLN A 291 3.83 5.16 24.56
CA GLN A 291 3.03 6.18 25.21
C GLN A 291 2.52 7.20 24.18
N PRO A 292 1.27 7.63 24.25
CA PRO A 292 0.25 7.19 25.23
C PRO A 292 -0.25 5.76 24.98
N ALA A 293 -0.68 5.09 26.05
CA ALA A 293 -1.25 3.72 25.97
C ALA A 293 -2.44 3.60 24.99
N SER A 294 -3.10 4.73 24.70
CA SER A 294 -4.15 4.85 23.67
C SER A 294 -3.64 4.50 22.27
N ASP A 295 -2.34 4.61 21.99
CA ASP A 295 -1.74 4.29 20.69
C ASP A 295 -1.61 2.76 20.46
N CYS A 296 -1.83 1.96 21.48
CA CYS A 296 -1.77 0.50 21.43
C CYS A 296 -3.16 -0.17 21.34
N GLY A 297 -4.08 0.37 20.60
CA GLY A 297 -5.40 -0.27 20.38
C GLY A 297 -5.30 -1.72 19.88
N SER A 298 -6.29 -2.55 20.14
CA SER A 298 -6.30 -3.96 19.73
C SER A 298 -6.38 -4.10 18.21
N VAL A 299 -5.57 -4.98 17.63
CA VAL A 299 -5.71 -5.38 16.22
C VAL A 299 -7.02 -6.12 15.95
N ASN A 300 -7.70 -6.60 16.99
CA ASN A 300 -9.06 -7.10 16.96
C ASN A 300 -9.82 -6.53 18.17
N PRO A 301 -10.15 -5.22 18.18
CA PRO A 301 -10.71 -4.52 19.32
C PRO A 301 -12.08 -5.07 19.75
N LEU A 302 -12.76 -5.81 18.89
CA LEU A 302 -14.10 -6.34 19.14
C LEU A 302 -14.08 -7.80 19.58
N GLY A 303 -12.88 -8.46 19.67
CA GLY A 303 -12.78 -9.88 20.02
C GLY A 303 -13.51 -10.81 19.03
N LEU A 304 -13.71 -10.36 17.80
CA LEU A 304 -14.47 -11.07 16.77
C LEU A 304 -13.72 -12.33 16.30
N ASP A 305 -14.47 -13.33 15.86
CA ASP A 305 -13.87 -14.43 15.10
C ASP A 305 -13.22 -13.91 13.79
N SER A 306 -12.31 -14.70 13.22
CA SER A 306 -11.50 -14.27 12.06
C SER A 306 -12.34 -13.84 10.85
N THR A 307 -13.50 -14.47 10.62
CA THR A 307 -14.38 -14.16 9.49
C THR A 307 -15.13 -12.85 9.74
N THR A 308 -15.67 -12.66 10.93
CA THR A 308 -16.37 -11.43 11.32
C THR A 308 -15.41 -10.24 11.37
N TYR A 309 -14.19 -10.45 11.86
CA TYR A 309 -13.13 -9.46 11.85
C TYR A 309 -12.74 -9.04 10.43
N ALA A 310 -12.55 -9.99 9.52
CA ALA A 310 -12.22 -9.71 8.13
C ALA A 310 -13.34 -8.92 7.41
N LYS A 311 -14.61 -9.21 7.70
CA LYS A 311 -15.76 -8.44 7.19
C LYS A 311 -15.76 -7.02 7.73
N ALA A 312 -15.56 -6.84 9.03
CA ALA A 312 -15.47 -5.53 9.67
C ALA A 312 -14.30 -4.72 9.08
N PHE A 313 -13.16 -5.36 8.83
CA PHE A 313 -12.02 -4.74 8.18
C PHE A 313 -12.36 -4.21 6.78
N GLN A 314 -12.98 -5.02 5.91
CA GLN A 314 -13.36 -4.58 4.56
C GLN A 314 -14.31 -3.37 4.58
N GLY A 315 -15.22 -3.32 5.56
CA GLY A 315 -16.08 -2.16 5.79
C GLY A 315 -15.35 -0.91 6.27
N SER A 316 -14.13 -1.06 6.80
CA SER A 316 -13.30 0.05 7.30
C SER A 316 -12.36 0.63 6.24
N LEU A 317 -12.28 0.05 5.04
CA LEU A 317 -11.44 0.55 3.96
C LEU A 317 -12.04 1.81 3.33
N SER A 318 -11.25 2.88 3.26
CA SER A 318 -11.61 4.09 2.50
C SER A 318 -11.34 3.92 1.00
N THR A 319 -12.07 4.68 0.18
CA THR A 319 -11.69 4.91 -1.21
C THR A 319 -10.30 5.56 -1.25
N VAL A 320 -9.39 5.05 -2.06
CA VAL A 320 -7.99 5.49 -2.08
C VAL A 320 -7.86 6.99 -2.39
N GLY A 321 -7.00 7.67 -1.66
CA GLY A 321 -6.73 9.09 -1.85
C GLY A 321 -7.75 10.03 -1.21
N GLN A 322 -8.81 9.55 -0.61
CA GLN A 322 -9.85 10.42 -0.03
C GLN A 322 -9.50 10.95 1.36
N ALA A 323 -8.53 10.37 2.06
CA ALA A 323 -7.99 10.96 3.28
C ALA A 323 -7.32 12.33 3.00
N ARG A 324 -6.87 12.58 1.76
CA ARG A 324 -6.30 13.83 1.24
C ARG A 324 -5.05 14.33 1.95
N THR A 325 -4.67 13.75 3.07
CA THR A 325 -3.44 14.10 3.77
C THR A 325 -2.25 13.42 3.09
N THR A 326 -1.24 14.20 2.77
CA THR A 326 -0.09 13.71 2.01
C THR A 326 1.14 13.54 2.88
N SER A 327 2.00 12.60 2.49
CA SER A 327 3.38 12.53 2.93
C SER A 327 4.18 13.74 2.44
N PRO A 328 5.45 13.93 2.86
CA PRO A 328 6.31 15.00 2.35
C PRO A 328 6.43 14.99 0.82
N TRP A 329 6.34 13.84 0.19
CA TRP A 329 6.43 13.67 -1.26
C TRP A 329 5.08 13.66 -1.98
N GLY A 330 3.96 13.75 -1.26
CA GLY A 330 2.63 13.83 -1.83
C GLY A 330 1.94 12.49 -2.05
N THR A 331 2.43 11.39 -1.47
CA THR A 331 1.67 10.13 -1.42
C THR A 331 0.51 10.26 -0.43
N ILE A 332 -0.55 9.47 -0.62
CA ILE A 332 -1.70 9.38 0.27
C ILE A 332 -1.88 7.92 0.67
N ASP A 333 -2.46 7.67 1.83
CA ASP A 333 -2.76 6.34 2.37
C ASP A 333 -1.51 5.44 2.58
N GLN A 334 -0.29 6.03 2.69
CA GLN A 334 0.88 5.28 3.16
C GLN A 334 0.82 4.98 4.67
N GLY A 335 -0.19 5.46 5.36
CA GLY A 335 -0.49 5.13 6.75
C GLY A 335 -1.95 4.76 6.91
N GLY A 336 -2.23 3.51 7.29
CA GLY A 336 -3.57 2.96 7.42
C GLY A 336 -4.08 2.33 6.12
N ASN A 337 -5.37 2.19 5.99
CA ASN A 337 -6.07 1.53 4.89
C ASN A 337 -5.61 0.07 4.75
N VAL A 338 -4.62 -0.24 3.92
CA VAL A 338 -4.00 -1.56 3.84
C VAL A 338 -2.49 -1.50 4.09
N VAL A 339 -1.93 -2.50 4.74
CA VAL A 339 -0.48 -2.63 4.87
C VAL A 339 0.13 -3.04 3.54
N GLU A 340 1.27 -2.47 3.18
CA GLU A 340 1.85 -2.59 1.85
C GLU A 340 3.10 -3.46 1.82
N TRP A 341 3.20 -4.31 0.79
CA TRP A 341 4.38 -5.13 0.52
C TRP A 341 5.55 -4.27 0.08
N THR A 342 6.73 -4.57 0.64
CA THR A 342 8.02 -4.14 0.08
C THR A 342 8.79 -5.33 -0.49
N ASP A 343 9.74 -5.08 -1.37
CA ASP A 343 10.56 -6.16 -1.94
C ASP A 343 11.79 -6.51 -1.07
N THR A 344 11.92 -5.88 0.10
CA THR A 344 13.02 -6.14 1.02
C THR A 344 12.90 -7.51 1.67
N ILE A 345 13.90 -8.35 1.43
CA ILE A 345 14.02 -9.66 2.08
C ILE A 345 14.64 -9.46 3.46
N THR A 346 14.07 -10.17 4.43
CA THR A 346 14.57 -10.16 5.81
C THR A 346 14.97 -11.56 6.25
N PRO A 347 15.85 -11.69 7.26
CA PRO A 347 16.08 -12.95 7.93
C PRO A 347 14.78 -13.57 8.45
N SER A 348 14.71 -14.89 8.44
CA SER A 348 13.60 -15.63 9.02
C SER A 348 13.49 -15.32 10.52
N PRO A 349 12.32 -14.96 11.06
CA PRO A 349 12.16 -14.79 12.49
C PRO A 349 12.53 -16.07 13.25
N LEU A 350 13.05 -15.90 14.48
CA LEU A 350 13.38 -17.04 15.35
C LEU A 350 12.14 -17.94 15.56
N GLY A 351 12.35 -19.25 15.53
CA GLY A 351 11.27 -20.24 15.72
C GLY A 351 10.38 -20.48 14.50
N THR A 352 10.63 -19.84 13.38
CA THR A 352 9.85 -20.08 12.15
C THR A 352 10.42 -21.22 11.31
N ALA A 353 9.59 -21.83 10.44
CA ALA A 353 9.99 -22.90 9.55
C ALA A 353 11.16 -22.48 8.65
N LYS A 354 12.23 -23.29 8.64
CA LYS A 354 13.40 -23.07 7.77
C LYS A 354 12.98 -23.07 6.31
N GLY A 355 13.58 -22.18 5.55
CA GLY A 355 13.43 -22.20 4.08
C GLY A 355 12.40 -21.24 3.52
N ARG A 356 11.58 -20.58 4.32
CA ARG A 356 10.70 -19.50 3.83
C ARG A 356 11.48 -18.20 3.58
N VAL A 357 11.06 -17.43 2.59
CA VAL A 357 11.54 -16.08 2.33
C VAL A 357 10.59 -15.10 2.98
N TRP A 358 11.10 -14.25 3.86
CA TRP A 358 10.34 -13.25 4.58
C TRP A 358 10.53 -11.86 3.96
N ARG A 359 9.45 -11.09 3.92
CA ARG A 359 9.40 -9.74 3.37
C ARG A 359 8.93 -8.73 4.40
N ARG A 360 9.34 -7.49 4.22
CA ARG A 360 8.87 -6.36 5.03
C ARG A 360 7.52 -5.86 4.55
N LEU A 361 6.72 -5.43 5.52
CA LEU A 361 5.45 -4.73 5.34
C LEU A 361 5.50 -3.39 6.05
N HIS A 362 4.83 -2.39 5.50
CA HIS A 362 4.73 -1.05 6.09
C HIS A 362 3.32 -0.47 5.97
N GLY A 363 3.00 0.53 6.82
CA GLY A 363 1.84 1.41 6.68
C GLY A 363 0.72 1.20 7.69
N GLY A 364 0.67 0.06 8.38
CA GLY A 364 -0.48 -0.27 9.24
C GLY A 364 -1.74 -0.57 8.42
N ILE A 365 -2.87 -0.72 9.10
CA ILE A 365 -4.15 -1.12 8.48
C ILE A 365 -5.32 -0.30 9.02
N ALA A 366 -6.45 -0.30 8.30
CA ALA A 366 -7.64 0.51 8.59
C ALA A 366 -8.23 0.34 9.99
N ASN A 367 -8.06 -0.81 10.61
CA ASN A 367 -8.57 -1.10 11.95
C ASN A 367 -7.47 -1.36 12.99
N ALA A 368 -6.25 -0.93 12.72
CA ALA A 368 -5.15 -0.95 13.66
C ALA A 368 -4.98 0.41 14.33
N PRO A 369 -4.37 0.44 15.52
CA PRO A 369 -4.11 1.68 16.24
C PRO A 369 -3.02 2.53 15.58
N ALA A 370 -3.00 3.82 15.95
CA ALA A 370 -2.11 4.83 15.39
C ALA A 370 -0.62 4.47 15.42
N TYR A 371 -0.15 3.68 16.39
CA TYR A 371 1.27 3.31 16.46
C TYR A 371 1.72 2.45 15.27
N GLN A 372 0.79 1.76 14.57
CA GLN A 372 1.12 1.02 13.36
C GLN A 372 1.41 1.93 12.15
N LEU A 373 1.08 3.22 12.26
CA LEU A 373 1.40 4.23 11.27
C LEU A 373 2.76 4.89 11.52
N TRP A 374 3.46 4.54 12.60
CA TRP A 374 4.77 5.13 12.90
C TRP A 374 5.84 4.69 11.91
N LEU A 375 6.79 5.56 11.69
CA LEU A 375 8.00 5.26 10.93
C LEU A 375 8.70 3.98 11.40
N SER A 376 8.70 3.70 12.69
CA SER A 376 9.28 2.51 13.30
C SER A 376 8.39 1.26 13.25
N ALA A 377 7.15 1.37 12.80
CA ALA A 377 6.23 0.24 12.71
C ALA A 377 6.54 -0.61 11.48
N VAL A 378 7.10 -1.78 11.67
CA VAL A 378 7.58 -2.66 10.60
C VAL A 378 6.99 -4.06 10.77
N GLY A 379 6.21 -4.48 9.81
CA GLY A 379 5.66 -5.84 9.73
C GLY A 379 6.56 -6.83 8.99
N LEU A 380 6.31 -8.12 9.19
CA LEU A 380 7.00 -9.22 8.52
C LEU A 380 6.01 -10.29 8.08
N GLN A 381 6.13 -10.76 6.83
CA GLN A 381 5.33 -11.88 6.35
C GLN A 381 6.14 -12.78 5.40
N PRO A 382 5.85 -14.11 5.35
CA PRO A 382 6.36 -14.98 4.29
C PRO A 382 5.84 -14.51 2.93
N GLN A 383 6.70 -14.51 1.90
CA GLN A 383 6.32 -14.06 0.55
C GLN A 383 5.24 -14.93 -0.11
N ASP A 384 5.20 -16.22 0.25
CA ASP A 384 4.29 -17.24 -0.26
C ASP A 384 3.11 -17.48 0.68
N ASN A 385 2.66 -16.47 1.40
CA ASN A 385 1.70 -16.61 2.48
C ASN A 385 0.30 -17.01 1.99
N VAL A 386 0.15 -18.26 1.58
CA VAL A 386 -1.12 -18.83 1.09
C VAL A 386 -2.15 -18.97 2.23
N LEU A 387 -1.67 -19.24 3.46
CA LEU A 387 -2.54 -19.38 4.63
C LEU A 387 -3.20 -18.05 5.04
N PHE A 388 -2.56 -16.94 4.74
CA PHE A 388 -3.04 -15.62 5.11
C PHE A 388 -3.93 -14.96 4.03
N THR A 389 -3.84 -15.34 2.78
CA THR A 389 -4.71 -14.82 1.72
C THR A 389 -6.18 -15.17 1.91
N ALA A 390 -6.47 -16.28 2.60
CA ALA A 390 -7.84 -16.70 2.91
C ALA A 390 -8.44 -15.95 4.12
N THR A 391 -7.62 -15.33 4.97
CA THR A 391 -8.07 -14.78 6.25
C THR A 391 -7.64 -13.34 6.52
N TYR A 392 -6.78 -12.77 5.70
CA TYR A 392 -6.19 -11.45 5.95
C TYR A 392 -6.35 -10.51 4.75
N PRO A 393 -7.49 -9.80 4.67
CA PRO A 393 -7.83 -8.94 3.53
C PRO A 393 -7.09 -7.59 3.53
N TRP A 394 -6.03 -7.43 4.29
CA TRP A 394 -5.34 -6.16 4.49
C TRP A 394 -3.93 -6.06 3.87
N LEU A 395 -3.52 -7.05 3.07
CA LEU A 395 -2.21 -7.07 2.41
C LEU A 395 -2.30 -6.39 1.04
N GLY A 396 -1.98 -5.12 0.99
CA GLY A 396 -2.07 -4.27 -0.19
C GLY A 396 -0.77 -4.10 -0.95
N ILE A 397 -0.82 -3.24 -1.96
CA ILE A 397 0.27 -3.01 -2.91
C ILE A 397 0.36 -1.53 -3.25
N ARG A 398 1.59 -1.01 -3.26
CA ARG A 398 1.96 0.25 -3.91
C ARG A 398 3.08 0.01 -4.89
N ILE A 399 3.07 0.69 -6.04
CA ILE A 399 4.04 0.49 -7.11
C ILE A 399 5.11 1.57 -7.06
N GLY A 400 6.37 1.16 -7.17
CA GLY A 400 7.50 2.04 -7.45
C GLY A 400 7.86 2.06 -8.94
N VAL A 401 8.61 3.08 -9.35
CA VAL A 401 9.23 3.19 -10.68
C VAL A 401 10.67 3.62 -10.49
N ILE A 402 11.61 2.79 -10.88
CA ILE A 402 13.06 3.07 -10.77
C ILE A 402 13.70 3.26 -12.14
N GLY A 403 14.81 4.02 -12.14
CA GLY A 403 15.51 4.40 -13.37
C GLY A 403 14.79 5.51 -14.14
N ASN A 404 15.42 6.05 -15.14
CA ASN A 404 14.77 6.98 -16.05
C ASN A 404 13.68 6.23 -16.80
N ALA A 405 12.44 6.31 -16.32
CA ALA A 405 11.30 6.19 -17.21
C ALA A 405 11.42 7.37 -18.19
N LYS A 406 12.35 7.25 -19.16
CA LYS A 406 12.34 8.13 -20.33
C LYS A 406 11.02 7.85 -21.00
N GLY A 407 10.04 8.73 -20.72
CA GLY A 407 8.88 8.88 -21.53
C GLY A 407 9.27 9.48 -22.84
#